data_9c8041ca4782cbad170855d0511a739f
#
_entry.id   9c8041ca4782cbad170855d0511a739f
#
_cell.length_a   1.000
_cell.length_b   1.000
_cell.length_c   1.000
_cell.angle_alpha   90.00
_cell.angle_beta   90.00
_cell.angle_gamma   90.00
#
_symmetry.space_group_name_H-M   'P 1'
#
loop_
_entity.id
_entity.type
_entity.pdbx_description
1 polymer ?
#
loop_
_entity_poly.entity_id
_entity_poly.type
_entity_poly.pdbx_seq_one_letter_code
_entity_poly.pdbx_strand_id
1 'polypeptide(L)'
;YSNDCKNYISDEYTVSMLKRTNETIDELCEKENMSSEWAKVQETVAFVQAIPYKTDEESVGQEEWYKYPYETLVDQCGDCEDKTFLLAGLLKERGYDVVILIMPDHMALGIAGTDIPGSYYERNGKKYYYVETTSSGWKIGDIPNEYRWQKAEVVPIM
;
A
#
# COMPACT_ATOMS: atom_id res chain seq x y z
N TYR A 1 9.57 -8.46 -11.54
CA TYR A 1 8.77 -7.76 -10.53
C TYR A 1 9.60 -6.86 -9.59
N SER A 2 10.68 -7.33 -8.95
CA SER A 2 11.38 -6.54 -7.93
C SER A 2 12.06 -5.25 -8.44
N ASN A 3 12.57 -5.24 -9.66
CA ASN A 3 13.17 -4.03 -10.26
C ASN A 3 12.11 -3.07 -10.82
N ASP A 4 10.99 -3.60 -11.26
CA ASP A 4 9.93 -2.81 -11.85
C ASP A 4 9.17 -2.01 -10.78
N CYS A 5 8.84 -2.63 -9.64
CA CYS A 5 8.16 -1.94 -8.52
C CYS A 5 8.93 -0.71 -8.01
N LYS A 6 10.26 -0.76 -8.00
CA LYS A 6 11.09 0.39 -7.61
C LYS A 6 10.91 1.58 -8.53
N ASN A 7 10.92 1.34 -9.84
CA ASN A 7 10.82 2.39 -10.84
C ASN A 7 9.48 3.14 -10.72
N TYR A 8 8.40 2.41 -10.42
CA TYR A 8 7.06 3.01 -10.24
C TYR A 8 6.96 3.93 -9.02
N ILE A 9 7.72 3.66 -7.96
CA ILE A 9 7.63 4.39 -6.69
C ILE A 9 8.65 5.55 -6.60
N SER A 10 9.76 5.47 -7.31
CA SER A 10 10.90 6.39 -7.18
C SER A 10 11.00 7.45 -8.27
N ASP A 11 10.06 7.53 -9.19
CA ASP A 11 10.04 8.58 -10.19
C ASP A 11 9.77 9.96 -9.56
N GLU A 12 10.35 11.03 -10.12
CA GLU A 12 10.35 12.37 -9.53
C GLU A 12 8.94 12.94 -9.32
N TYR A 13 8.03 12.73 -10.27
CA TYR A 13 6.65 13.20 -10.16
C TYR A 13 5.90 12.44 -9.07
N THR A 14 6.09 11.11 -9.03
CA THR A 14 5.52 10.25 -7.99
C THR A 14 5.97 10.70 -6.61
N VAL A 15 7.27 10.88 -6.39
CA VAL A 15 7.84 11.29 -5.09
C VAL A 15 7.26 12.63 -4.63
N SER A 16 7.16 13.61 -5.51
CA SER A 16 6.57 14.92 -5.19
C SER A 16 5.10 14.81 -4.78
N MET A 17 4.32 14.02 -5.50
CA MET A 17 2.89 13.79 -5.21
C MET A 17 2.69 13.02 -3.90
N LEU A 18 3.51 12.00 -3.64
CA LEU A 18 3.46 11.22 -2.40
C LEU A 18 3.72 12.10 -1.17
N LYS A 19 4.73 12.96 -1.24
CA LYS A 19 5.06 13.90 -0.17
C LYS A 19 3.89 14.84 0.13
N ARG A 20 3.31 15.46 -0.89
CA ARG A 20 2.14 16.34 -0.72
C ARG A 20 0.92 15.63 -0.17
N THR A 21 0.68 14.40 -0.61
CA THR A 21 -0.41 13.57 -0.12
C THR A 21 -0.22 13.26 1.37
N ASN A 22 0.97 12.85 1.78
CA ASN A 22 1.28 12.61 3.19
C ASN A 22 1.15 13.88 4.05
N GLU A 23 1.62 15.02 3.58
CA GLU A 23 1.45 16.31 4.27
C GLU A 23 -0.04 16.64 4.49
N THR A 24 -0.88 16.41 3.47
CA THR A 24 -2.32 16.63 3.58
C THR A 24 -2.98 15.66 4.57
N ILE A 25 -2.61 14.39 4.56
CA ILE A 25 -3.08 13.41 5.54
C ILE A 25 -2.68 13.82 6.96
N ASP A 26 -1.45 14.28 7.15
CA ASP A 26 -0.95 14.73 8.46
C ASP A 26 -1.73 15.95 8.97
N GLU A 27 -2.02 16.91 8.12
CA GLU A 27 -2.84 18.08 8.47
C GLU A 27 -4.27 17.68 8.90
N LEU A 28 -4.87 16.72 8.21
CA LEU A 28 -6.19 16.18 8.57
C LEU A 28 -6.14 15.44 9.91
N CYS A 29 -5.12 14.61 10.13
CA CYS A 29 -4.92 13.92 11.40
C CYS A 29 -4.77 14.90 12.57
N GLU A 30 -4.02 15.97 12.39
CA GLU A 30 -3.85 17.01 13.42
C GLU A 30 -5.15 17.72 13.75
N LYS A 31 -5.99 18.03 12.77
CA LYS A 31 -7.31 18.63 12.97
C LYS A 31 -8.26 17.73 13.77
N GLU A 32 -8.14 16.42 13.60
CA GLU A 32 -8.95 15.41 14.29
C GLU A 32 -8.33 14.93 15.61
N ASN A 33 -7.26 15.56 16.09
CA ASN A 33 -6.49 15.17 17.27
C ASN A 33 -5.92 13.74 17.21
N MET A 34 -5.54 13.29 16.03
CA MET A 34 -4.92 11.98 15.75
C MET A 34 -3.47 12.17 15.35
N SER A 35 -2.66 12.81 16.16
CA SER A 35 -1.31 13.25 15.81
C SER A 35 -0.20 12.19 16.05
N SER A 36 -0.53 11.01 16.57
CA SER A 36 0.47 9.95 16.73
C SER A 36 0.94 9.42 15.37
N GLU A 37 2.21 9.00 15.29
CA GLU A 37 2.76 8.43 14.06
C GLU A 37 1.97 7.20 13.60
N TRP A 38 1.53 6.36 14.53
CA TRP A 38 0.71 5.19 14.20
C TRP A 38 -0.68 5.57 13.68
N ALA A 39 -1.30 6.61 14.23
CA ALA A 39 -2.56 7.10 13.70
C ALA A 39 -2.41 7.62 12.25
N LYS A 40 -1.33 8.32 11.94
CA LYS A 40 -1.01 8.77 10.58
C LYS A 40 -0.82 7.60 9.62
N VAL A 41 -0.16 6.52 10.06
CA VAL A 41 -0.03 5.29 9.25
C VAL A 41 -1.40 4.67 8.98
N GLN A 42 -2.24 4.52 10.00
CA GLN A 42 -3.59 3.96 9.84
C GLN A 42 -4.47 4.80 8.91
N GLU A 43 -4.40 6.13 9.00
CA GLU A 43 -5.12 7.03 8.09
C GLU A 43 -4.57 6.97 6.66
N THR A 44 -3.27 6.79 6.49
CA THR A 44 -2.67 6.56 5.16
C THR A 44 -3.21 5.27 4.53
N VAL A 45 -3.30 4.20 5.31
CA VAL A 45 -3.90 2.93 4.86
C VAL A 45 -5.37 3.12 4.51
N ALA A 46 -6.14 3.76 5.39
CA ALA A 46 -7.57 4.02 5.17
C ALA A 46 -7.81 4.88 3.92
N PHE A 47 -6.97 5.88 3.69
CA PHE A 47 -7.02 6.72 2.48
C PHE A 47 -6.89 5.88 1.20
N VAL A 48 -5.89 5.01 1.12
CA VAL A 48 -5.69 4.15 -0.05
C VAL A 48 -6.82 3.12 -0.19
N GLN A 49 -7.24 2.52 0.91
CA GLN A 49 -8.37 1.58 0.90
C GLN A 49 -9.66 2.21 0.35
N ALA A 50 -9.89 3.48 0.64
CA ALA A 50 -11.08 4.21 0.20
C ALA A 50 -11.10 4.54 -1.30
N ILE A 51 -9.96 4.46 -1.99
CA ILE A 51 -9.90 4.64 -3.44
C ILE A 51 -10.72 3.53 -4.13
N PRO A 52 -11.66 3.85 -5.01
CA PRO A 52 -12.47 2.85 -5.70
C PRO A 52 -11.65 1.80 -6.41
N TYR A 53 -12.01 0.53 -6.22
CA TYR A 53 -11.40 -0.57 -6.94
C TYR A 53 -11.94 -0.62 -8.37
N LYS A 54 -11.05 -0.66 -9.34
CA LYS A 54 -11.37 -0.92 -10.75
C LYS A 54 -10.25 -1.76 -11.35
N THR A 55 -10.64 -2.75 -12.15
CA THR A 55 -9.68 -3.52 -12.95
C THR A 55 -9.08 -2.65 -14.04
N ASP A 56 -7.96 -3.05 -14.59
CA ASP A 56 -7.31 -2.36 -15.71
C ASP A 56 -8.20 -2.28 -16.93
N GLU A 57 -8.93 -3.35 -17.23
CA GLU A 57 -9.90 -3.35 -18.34
C GLU A 57 -10.98 -2.28 -18.16
N GLU A 58 -11.48 -2.08 -16.94
CA GLU A 58 -12.49 -1.06 -16.62
C GLU A 58 -11.94 0.35 -16.60
N SER A 59 -10.66 0.53 -16.24
CA SER A 59 -10.05 1.84 -16.05
C SER A 59 -9.31 2.37 -17.28
N VAL A 60 -8.59 1.51 -18.02
CA VAL A 60 -7.75 1.89 -19.17
C VAL A 60 -8.02 1.07 -20.43
N GLY A 61 -8.90 0.06 -20.36
CA GLY A 61 -9.27 -0.79 -21.50
C GLY A 61 -8.19 -1.79 -21.93
N GLN A 62 -7.28 -2.14 -21.06
CA GLN A 62 -6.23 -3.13 -21.25
C GLN A 62 -6.31 -4.22 -20.17
N GLU A 63 -5.87 -5.43 -20.48
CA GLU A 63 -5.94 -6.56 -19.53
C GLU A 63 -4.97 -6.40 -18.35
N GLU A 64 -3.78 -5.83 -18.56
CA GLU A 64 -2.81 -5.53 -17.52
C GLU A 64 -2.12 -4.18 -17.80
N TRP A 65 -2.23 -3.25 -16.89
CA TRP A 65 -1.60 -1.94 -16.96
C TRP A 65 -1.20 -1.45 -15.57
N TYR A 66 0.08 -1.45 -15.27
CA TYR A 66 0.58 -0.95 -13.98
C TYR A 66 0.63 0.57 -13.97
N LYS A 67 -0.13 1.18 -13.07
CA LYS A 67 -0.11 2.63 -12.87
C LYS A 67 1.02 3.06 -11.96
N TYR A 68 1.62 4.20 -12.29
CA TYR A 68 2.42 4.92 -11.31
C TYR A 68 1.51 5.41 -10.16
N PRO A 69 2.01 5.51 -8.91
CA PRO A 69 1.21 6.03 -7.80
C PRO A 69 0.51 7.36 -8.09
N TYR A 70 1.13 8.28 -8.82
CA TYR A 70 0.49 9.53 -9.19
C TYR A 70 -0.69 9.34 -10.15
N GLU A 71 -0.64 8.36 -11.05
CA GLU A 71 -1.76 8.03 -11.95
C GLU A 71 -2.95 7.51 -11.17
N THR A 72 -2.73 6.64 -10.19
CA THR A 72 -3.78 6.16 -9.29
C THR A 72 -4.45 7.30 -8.52
N LEU A 73 -3.67 8.28 -8.07
CA LEU A 73 -4.19 9.49 -7.39
C LEU A 73 -5.01 10.37 -8.35
N VAL A 74 -4.55 10.57 -9.55
CA VAL A 74 -5.25 11.41 -10.57
C VAL A 74 -6.52 10.73 -11.06
N ASP A 75 -6.45 9.44 -11.38
CA ASP A 75 -7.59 8.67 -11.88
C ASP A 75 -8.60 8.35 -10.79
N GLN A 76 -8.20 8.42 -9.51
CA GLN A 76 -9.02 8.10 -8.35
C GLN A 76 -9.61 6.67 -8.40
N CYS A 77 -8.90 5.75 -9.00
CA CYS A 77 -9.24 4.33 -9.03
C CYS A 77 -8.00 3.49 -9.37
N GLY A 78 -8.04 2.23 -9.01
CA GLY A 78 -7.01 1.25 -9.33
C GLY A 78 -7.36 -0.15 -8.84
N ASP A 79 -6.62 -1.13 -9.32
CA ASP A 79 -6.72 -2.51 -8.84
C ASP A 79 -5.80 -2.80 -7.63
N CYS A 80 -5.57 -4.07 -7.31
CA CYS A 80 -4.76 -4.44 -6.15
C CYS A 80 -3.30 -4.02 -6.31
N GLU A 81 -2.75 -4.05 -7.51
CA GLU A 81 -1.37 -3.68 -7.80
C GLU A 81 -1.18 -2.17 -7.70
N ASP A 82 -2.04 -1.41 -8.35
CA ASP A 82 -2.03 0.06 -8.35
C ASP A 82 -2.14 0.62 -6.93
N LYS A 83 -3.10 0.12 -6.17
CA LYS A 83 -3.34 0.57 -4.80
C LYS A 83 -2.21 0.14 -3.86
N THR A 84 -1.61 -1.04 -4.08
CA THR A 84 -0.46 -1.50 -3.30
C THR A 84 0.78 -0.66 -3.59
N PHE A 85 1.05 -0.31 -4.85
CA PHE A 85 2.18 0.57 -5.20
C PHE A 85 2.01 1.97 -4.63
N LEU A 86 0.80 2.52 -4.66
CA LEU A 86 0.52 3.81 -4.04
C LEU A 86 0.77 3.79 -2.53
N LEU A 87 0.23 2.78 -1.82
CA LEU A 87 0.43 2.66 -0.38
C LEU A 87 1.91 2.43 -0.03
N ALA A 88 2.60 1.59 -0.79
CA ALA A 88 4.03 1.35 -0.61
C ALA A 88 4.84 2.65 -0.73
N GLY A 89 4.54 3.46 -1.74
CA GLY A 89 5.18 4.75 -1.93
C GLY A 89 4.93 5.72 -0.78
N LEU A 90 3.68 5.85 -0.34
CA LEU A 90 3.30 6.71 0.78
C LEU A 90 3.99 6.33 2.08
N LEU A 91 4.00 5.03 2.43
CA LEU A 91 4.63 4.56 3.66
C LEU A 91 6.15 4.60 3.60
N LYS A 92 6.73 4.34 2.42
CA LYS A 92 8.17 4.49 2.22
C LYS A 92 8.63 5.95 2.34
N GLU A 93 7.88 6.88 1.79
CA GLU A 93 8.15 8.32 1.92
C GLU A 93 8.13 8.77 3.39
N ARG A 94 7.26 8.16 4.21
CA ARG A 94 7.24 8.33 5.67
C ARG A 94 8.40 7.66 6.40
N GLY A 95 9.25 6.88 5.72
CA GLY A 95 10.39 6.18 6.31
C GLY A 95 10.10 4.78 6.86
N TYR A 96 8.94 4.20 6.55
CA TYR A 96 8.63 2.83 6.95
C TYR A 96 9.25 1.80 6.02
N ASP A 97 9.68 0.68 6.62
CA ASP A 97 10.17 -0.48 5.88
C ASP A 97 8.96 -1.32 5.43
N VAL A 98 8.76 -1.39 4.14
CA VAL A 98 7.61 -2.07 3.53
C VAL A 98 8.05 -3.04 2.45
N VAL A 99 7.23 -4.06 2.22
CA VAL A 99 7.41 -5.06 1.18
C VAL A 99 6.13 -5.22 0.38
N ILE A 100 6.27 -5.61 -0.88
CA ILE A 100 5.13 -6.09 -1.67
C ILE A 100 4.95 -7.58 -1.38
N LEU A 101 3.71 -7.99 -1.17
CA LEU A 101 3.30 -9.38 -1.00
C LEU A 101 2.58 -9.84 -2.26
N ILE A 102 3.23 -10.70 -3.04
CA ILE A 102 2.68 -11.23 -4.30
C ILE A 102 2.13 -12.62 -4.03
N MET A 103 0.83 -12.79 -4.21
CA MET A 103 0.10 -14.05 -4.11
C MET A 103 -0.37 -14.47 -5.51
N PRO A 104 -0.87 -15.72 -5.71
CA PRO A 104 -1.26 -16.19 -7.04
C PRO A 104 -2.23 -15.27 -7.80
N ASP A 105 -3.23 -14.75 -7.13
CA ASP A 105 -4.28 -13.90 -7.73
C ASP A 105 -4.49 -12.58 -6.97
N HIS A 106 -3.49 -12.14 -6.21
CA HIS A 106 -3.63 -10.94 -5.39
C HIS A 106 -2.29 -10.30 -5.06
N MET A 107 -2.31 -9.00 -4.86
CA MET A 107 -1.18 -8.24 -4.35
C MET A 107 -1.61 -7.43 -3.13
N ALA A 108 -0.78 -7.47 -2.10
CA ALA A 108 -0.97 -6.71 -0.86
C ALA A 108 0.36 -6.12 -0.39
N LEU A 109 0.31 -5.38 0.70
CA LEU A 109 1.50 -4.79 1.32
C LEU A 109 1.85 -5.50 2.62
N GLY A 110 3.13 -5.51 2.96
CA GLY A 110 3.62 -5.84 4.29
C GLY A 110 4.34 -4.64 4.90
N ILE A 111 4.02 -4.31 6.15
CA ILE A 111 4.72 -3.27 6.91
C ILE A 111 5.52 -3.92 8.05
N ALA A 112 6.81 -3.57 8.15
CA ALA A 112 7.65 -4.05 9.23
C ALA A 112 7.19 -3.50 10.58
N GLY A 113 7.18 -4.34 11.59
CA GLY A 113 6.80 -3.94 12.94
C GLY A 113 7.03 -5.03 13.97
N THR A 114 6.80 -4.64 15.22
CA THR A 114 6.79 -5.53 16.38
C THR A 114 5.51 -5.29 17.17
N ASP A 115 4.99 -6.35 17.78
CA ASP A 115 3.80 -6.28 18.63
C ASP A 115 2.52 -5.76 17.96
N ILE A 116 2.43 -5.86 16.62
CA ILE A 116 1.20 -5.62 15.89
C ILE A 116 0.37 -6.90 15.92
N PRO A 117 -0.88 -6.86 16.34
CA PRO A 117 -1.74 -8.05 16.30
C PRO A 117 -2.07 -8.44 14.85
N GLY A 118 -2.17 -9.75 14.59
CA GLY A 118 -2.64 -10.27 13.32
C GLY A 118 -1.61 -11.05 12.52
N SER A 119 -1.86 -11.15 11.23
CA SER A 119 -1.08 -12.00 10.31
C SER A 119 0.12 -11.26 9.74
N TYR A 120 1.19 -12.00 9.55
CA TYR A 120 2.44 -11.47 8.97
C TYR A 120 3.11 -12.50 8.08
N TYR A 121 3.99 -12.00 7.23
CA TYR A 121 4.96 -12.79 6.47
C TYR A 121 6.37 -12.47 6.99
N GLU A 122 7.25 -13.45 7.00
CA GLU A 122 8.60 -13.27 7.51
C GLU A 122 9.62 -13.29 6.38
N ARG A 123 10.57 -12.35 6.43
CA ARG A 123 11.71 -12.32 5.53
C ARG A 123 12.97 -11.94 6.30
N ASN A 124 14.00 -12.77 6.22
CA ASN A 124 15.29 -12.55 6.92
C ASN A 124 15.13 -12.26 8.43
N GLY A 125 14.24 -12.99 9.10
CA GLY A 125 13.97 -12.82 10.53
C GLY A 125 13.12 -11.60 10.90
N LYS A 126 12.67 -10.82 9.94
CA LYS A 126 11.83 -9.64 10.16
C LYS A 126 10.39 -9.93 9.77
N LYS A 127 9.46 -9.52 10.62
CA LYS A 127 8.00 -9.67 10.40
C LYS A 127 7.47 -8.48 9.64
N TYR A 128 6.71 -8.77 8.57
CA TYR A 128 5.98 -7.78 7.78
C TYR A 128 4.50 -8.08 7.91
N TYR A 129 3.80 -7.23 8.63
CA TYR A 129 2.37 -7.40 8.90
C TYR A 129 1.55 -7.08 7.66
N TYR A 130 0.57 -7.93 7.38
CA TYR A 130 -0.27 -7.84 6.21
C TYR A 130 -1.11 -6.55 6.21
N VAL A 131 -1.18 -5.90 5.06
CA VAL A 131 -2.03 -4.72 4.86
C VAL A 131 -2.83 -4.90 3.58
N GLU A 132 -4.16 -5.00 3.73
CA GLU A 132 -5.09 -5.03 2.61
C GLU A 132 -5.25 -3.64 2.00
N THR A 133 -5.26 -3.54 0.68
CA THR A 133 -5.35 -2.25 -0.02
C THR A 133 -6.65 -2.07 -0.80
N THR A 134 -7.36 -3.15 -1.11
CA THR A 134 -8.44 -3.16 -2.11
C THR A 134 -9.78 -2.68 -1.61
N SER A 135 -10.03 -2.75 -0.31
CA SER A 135 -11.31 -2.34 0.29
C SER A 135 -11.14 -1.74 1.68
N SER A 136 -12.09 -0.92 2.09
CA SER A 136 -12.07 -0.24 3.39
C SER A 136 -12.39 -1.17 4.57
N GLY A 137 -11.91 -0.80 5.75
CA GLY A 137 -12.24 -1.44 7.02
C GLY A 137 -11.26 -2.51 7.49
N TRP A 138 -10.25 -2.86 6.71
CA TRP A 138 -9.20 -3.80 7.12
C TRP A 138 -8.13 -3.08 7.94
N LYS A 139 -7.88 -3.58 9.14
CA LYS A 139 -6.77 -3.10 9.98
C LYS A 139 -5.44 -3.72 9.53
N ILE A 140 -4.34 -3.09 9.90
CA ILE A 140 -3.00 -3.68 9.70
C ILE A 140 -2.94 -4.99 10.49
N GLY A 141 -2.54 -6.08 9.83
CA GLY A 141 -2.53 -7.43 10.36
C GLY A 141 -3.79 -8.26 10.05
N ASP A 142 -4.86 -7.64 9.59
CA ASP A 142 -6.06 -8.35 9.14
C ASP A 142 -5.86 -8.86 7.71
N ILE A 143 -6.03 -10.16 7.52
CA ILE A 143 -5.97 -10.81 6.21
C ILE A 143 -7.33 -11.43 5.85
N PRO A 144 -7.88 -11.18 4.64
CA PRO A 144 -9.09 -11.84 4.19
C PRO A 144 -8.96 -13.36 4.23
N ASN A 145 -10.04 -14.06 4.59
CA ASN A 145 -10.02 -15.51 4.76
C ASN A 145 -9.53 -16.25 3.51
N GLU A 146 -9.84 -15.75 2.34
CA GLU A 146 -9.42 -16.32 1.04
C GLU A 146 -7.89 -16.32 0.84
N TYR A 147 -7.17 -15.40 1.52
CA TYR A 147 -5.70 -15.27 1.40
C TYR A 147 -4.95 -15.82 2.63
N ARG A 148 -5.65 -16.13 3.71
CA ARG A 148 -5.05 -16.43 5.04
C ARG A 148 -3.97 -17.52 5.03
N TRP A 149 -4.08 -18.51 4.18
CA TRP A 149 -3.15 -19.64 4.13
C TRP A 149 -2.33 -19.69 2.85
N GLN A 150 -2.41 -18.62 2.05
CA GLN A 150 -1.63 -18.54 0.82
C GLN A 150 -0.19 -18.15 1.11
N LYS A 151 0.72 -18.73 0.33
CA LYS A 151 2.11 -18.27 0.30
C LYS A 151 2.19 -16.99 -0.51
N ALA A 152 3.03 -16.06 -0.05
CA ALA A 152 3.35 -14.86 -0.79
C ALA A 152 4.85 -14.80 -1.09
N GLU A 153 5.19 -14.33 -2.27
CA GLU A 153 6.53 -13.83 -2.54
C GLU A 153 6.68 -12.48 -1.83
N VAL A 154 7.70 -12.36 -0.97
CA VAL A 154 7.97 -11.14 -0.19
C VAL A 154 9.03 -10.33 -0.91
N VAL A 155 8.61 -9.27 -1.60
CA VAL A 155 9.47 -8.43 -2.44
C VAL A 155 9.82 -7.13 -1.71
N PRO A 156 11.09 -6.91 -1.34
CA PRO A 156 11.50 -5.68 -0.66
C PRO A 156 11.49 -4.49 -1.63
N ILE A 157 11.12 -3.34 -1.11
CA ILE A 157 11.23 -2.06 -1.79
C ILE A 157 12.39 -1.30 -1.14
N MET A 158 13.48 -1.27 -1.82
CA MET A 158 14.68 -0.56 -1.33
C MET A 158 14.70 0.89 -1.80
#